data_b1cd7df35b7939bffe4e97942c79ae94
#
_entry.id   b1cd7df35b7939bffe4e97942c79ae94
#
_cell.length_a   1.000
_cell.length_b   1.000
_cell.length_c   1.000
_cell.angle_alpha   90.00
_cell.angle_beta   90.00
_cell.angle_gamma   90.00
#
_symmetry.space_group_name_H-M   'P 1'
#
loop_
_entity.id
_entity.type
_entity.pdbx_description
1 polymer ?
#
loop_
_entity_poly.entity_id
_entity_poly.type
_entity_poly.pdbx_seq_one_letter_code
_entity_poly.pdbx_strand_id
1 'polypeptide(L)'
;NLFSAIPYIGTDLVQWIWGGFSVDNATLTRFFTFHFVLPFIVAAATMVHILFLHQSGANNPLGISSQVDKVPFHPYFTFKDIVGFIVMLSSLLFLSLLYPYLLGDPDNFIPANPLVTPAHIQPEWYFLFAYAILR
;
A
#
# COMPACT_ATOMS: atom_id res chain seq x y z
N ASN A 1 14.57 6.91 4.22
CA ASN A 1 15.03 7.58 5.46
C ASN A 1 14.38 7.04 6.74
N LEU A 2 13.14 6.52 6.71
CA LEU A 2 12.51 5.95 7.91
C LEU A 2 13.33 4.80 8.52
N PHE A 3 13.92 3.95 7.69
CA PHE A 3 14.77 2.86 8.14
C PHE A 3 16.08 3.32 8.80
N SER A 4 16.53 4.53 8.52
CA SER A 4 17.73 5.08 9.18
C SER A 4 17.56 5.29 10.69
N ALA A 5 16.32 5.32 11.19
CA ALA A 5 16.00 5.41 12.61
C ALA A 5 16.27 4.11 13.38
N ILE A 6 16.49 2.98 12.70
CA ILE A 6 16.81 1.71 13.36
C ILE A 6 18.21 1.80 13.97
N PRO A 7 18.36 1.57 15.28
CA PRO A 7 19.67 1.66 15.95
C PRO A 7 20.70 0.71 15.33
N TYR A 8 21.93 1.15 15.23
CA TYR A 8 23.14 0.43 14.77
C TYR A 8 23.15 0.08 13.27
N ILE A 9 22.07 -0.43 12.71
CA ILE A 9 22.04 -0.97 11.32
C ILE A 9 21.30 -0.05 10.34
N GLY A 10 20.64 1.00 10.84
CA GLY A 10 19.73 1.81 10.02
C GLY A 10 20.40 2.46 8.83
N THR A 11 21.60 3.03 9.04
CA THR A 11 22.38 3.69 7.97
C THR A 11 22.81 2.72 6.88
N ASP A 12 23.35 1.57 7.28
CA ASP A 12 23.82 0.55 6.34
C ASP A 12 22.64 -0.06 5.56
N LEU A 13 21.50 -0.27 6.24
CA LEU A 13 20.28 -0.75 5.61
C LEU A 13 19.76 0.24 4.56
N VAL A 14 19.76 1.52 4.86
CA VAL A 14 19.31 2.56 3.93
C VAL A 14 20.24 2.64 2.71
N GLN A 15 21.56 2.59 2.89
CA GLN A 15 22.51 2.57 1.78
C GLN A 15 22.34 1.31 0.92
N TRP A 16 22.08 0.18 1.54
CA TRP A 16 21.79 -1.06 0.81
C TRP A 16 20.51 -0.96 -0.02
N ILE A 17 19.43 -0.40 0.55
CA ILE A 17 18.16 -0.17 -0.16
C ILE A 17 18.34 0.79 -1.32
N TRP A 18 19.07 1.89 -1.13
CA TRP A 18 19.36 2.85 -2.20
C TRP A 18 20.27 2.27 -3.28
N GLY A 19 21.17 1.35 -2.92
CA GLY A 19 22.22 0.85 -3.79
C GLY A 19 23.37 1.84 -4.02
N GLY A 20 23.56 2.77 -3.08
CA GLY A 20 24.58 3.80 -3.13
C GLY A 20 24.42 4.81 -1.98
N PHE A 21 25.12 5.93 -2.06
CA PHE A 21 25.10 6.96 -1.02
C PHE A 21 23.85 7.86 -1.03
N SER A 22 23.09 7.82 -2.11
CA SER A 22 21.88 8.64 -2.27
C SER A 22 20.87 7.95 -3.18
N VAL A 23 19.65 8.47 -3.20
CA VAL A 23 18.62 8.03 -4.15
C VAL A 23 19.04 8.43 -5.56
N ASP A 24 19.20 7.45 -6.44
CA ASP A 24 19.62 7.62 -7.83
C ASP A 24 18.92 6.57 -8.72
N ASN A 25 19.37 6.41 -9.94
CA ASN A 25 18.81 5.49 -10.91
C ASN A 25 18.68 4.05 -10.38
N ALA A 26 19.68 3.54 -9.65
CA ALA A 26 19.62 2.21 -9.04
C ALA A 26 18.45 2.04 -8.08
N THR A 27 18.15 3.06 -7.29
CA THR A 27 17.00 3.07 -6.38
C THR A 27 15.68 3.10 -7.14
N LEU A 28 15.55 3.99 -8.11
CA LEU A 28 14.32 4.17 -8.88
C LEU A 28 13.94 2.92 -9.67
N THR A 29 14.92 2.29 -10.33
CA THR A 29 14.67 1.08 -11.13
C THR A 29 14.23 -0.11 -10.28
N ARG A 30 14.84 -0.33 -9.12
CA ARG A 30 14.44 -1.43 -8.23
C ARG A 30 13.07 -1.22 -7.62
N PHE A 31 12.70 -0.01 -7.21
CA PHE A 31 11.37 0.27 -6.68
C PHE A 31 10.29 0.23 -7.76
N PHE A 32 10.59 0.65 -8.98
CA PHE A 32 9.67 0.46 -10.11
C PHE A 32 9.41 -1.03 -10.35
N THR A 33 10.44 -1.85 -10.34
CA THR A 33 10.32 -3.31 -10.48
C THR A 33 9.43 -3.91 -9.40
N PHE A 34 9.64 -3.56 -8.15
CA PHE A 34 8.80 -4.02 -7.04
C PHE A 34 7.36 -3.53 -7.16
N HIS A 35 7.14 -2.28 -7.54
CA HIS A 35 5.80 -1.74 -7.73
C HIS A 35 5.04 -2.46 -8.85
N PHE A 36 5.74 -2.94 -9.87
CA PHE A 36 5.14 -3.73 -10.94
C PHE A 36 4.82 -5.16 -10.48
N VAL A 37 5.72 -5.84 -9.77
CA VAL A 37 5.60 -7.26 -9.42
C VAL A 37 4.76 -7.51 -8.17
N LEU A 38 4.89 -6.69 -7.13
CA LEU A 38 4.23 -6.91 -5.85
C LEU A 38 2.70 -6.99 -5.94
N PRO A 39 1.98 -6.20 -6.76
CA PRO A 39 0.53 -6.34 -6.89
C PRO A 39 0.10 -7.73 -7.35
N PHE A 40 0.85 -8.37 -8.24
CA PHE A 40 0.56 -9.75 -8.68
C PHE A 40 0.81 -10.77 -7.57
N ILE A 41 1.86 -10.57 -6.77
CA ILE A 41 2.12 -11.40 -5.58
C ILE A 41 0.99 -11.24 -4.57
N VAL A 42 0.53 -10.02 -4.31
CA VAL A 42 -0.60 -9.75 -3.42
C VAL A 42 -1.88 -10.40 -3.94
N ALA A 43 -2.14 -10.34 -5.24
CA ALA A 43 -3.30 -11.01 -5.85
C ALA A 43 -3.24 -12.53 -5.62
N ALA A 44 -2.09 -13.16 -5.86
CA ALA A 44 -1.89 -14.58 -5.61
C ALA A 44 -2.05 -14.93 -4.12
N ALA A 45 -1.48 -14.14 -3.23
CA ALA A 45 -1.62 -14.31 -1.78
C ALA A 45 -3.08 -14.16 -1.32
N THR A 46 -3.83 -13.25 -1.92
CA THR A 46 -5.26 -13.08 -1.66
C THR A 46 -6.05 -14.33 -2.02
N MET A 47 -5.76 -14.94 -3.16
CA MET A 47 -6.42 -16.20 -3.57
C MET A 47 -6.16 -17.32 -2.56
N VAL A 48 -4.91 -17.47 -2.10
CA VAL A 48 -4.54 -18.45 -1.07
C VAL A 48 -5.22 -18.13 0.27
N HIS A 49 -5.30 -16.84 0.62
CA HIS A 49 -5.97 -16.39 1.85
C HIS A 49 -7.47 -16.76 1.85
N ILE A 50 -8.16 -16.57 0.75
CA ILE A 50 -9.57 -16.97 0.60
C ILE A 50 -9.73 -18.50 0.59
N LEU A 51 -8.78 -19.23 0.01
CA LEU A 51 -8.77 -20.69 0.07
C LEU A 51 -8.74 -21.20 1.52
N PHE A 52 -7.87 -20.65 2.36
CA PHE A 52 -7.79 -21.02 3.78
C PHE A 52 -9.03 -20.59 4.56
N LEU A 53 -9.61 -19.44 4.26
CA LEU A 53 -10.87 -19.04 4.86
C LEU A 53 -11.99 -20.05 4.54
N HIS A 54 -12.02 -20.55 3.32
CA HIS A 54 -13.05 -21.51 2.88
C HIS A 54 -12.95 -22.87 3.57
N GLN A 55 -11.77 -23.25 4.06
CA GLN A 55 -11.59 -24.51 4.80
C GLN A 55 -12.36 -24.54 6.14
N SER A 56 -12.37 -23.46 6.88
CA SER A 56 -13.02 -23.34 8.20
C SER A 56 -14.34 -22.58 8.17
N GLY A 57 -14.60 -21.85 7.09
CA GLY A 57 -15.76 -20.96 6.94
C GLY A 57 -15.56 -19.60 7.63
N ALA A 58 -16.49 -18.69 7.33
CA ALA A 58 -16.49 -17.36 7.92
C ALA A 58 -16.98 -17.38 9.37
N ASN A 59 -16.46 -16.46 10.18
CA ASN A 59 -16.93 -16.19 11.54
C ASN A 59 -17.83 -14.94 11.54
N ASN A 60 -18.25 -14.49 12.72
CA ASN A 60 -19.05 -13.27 12.89
C ASN A 60 -18.33 -12.27 13.81
N PRO A 61 -18.73 -10.98 13.80
CA PRO A 61 -18.09 -9.96 14.64
C PRO A 61 -18.20 -10.20 16.15
N LEU A 62 -19.21 -10.98 16.59
CA LEU A 62 -19.44 -11.24 18.00
C LEU A 62 -18.56 -12.37 18.57
N GLY A 63 -17.92 -13.17 17.70
CA GLY A 63 -17.09 -14.30 18.11
C GLY A 63 -17.87 -15.46 18.73
N ILE A 64 -19.20 -15.47 18.64
CA ILE A 64 -20.05 -16.55 19.13
C ILE A 64 -20.38 -17.56 18.02
N SER A 65 -20.87 -18.75 18.43
CA SER A 65 -21.26 -19.77 17.45
C SER A 65 -22.46 -19.31 16.62
N SER A 66 -22.33 -19.38 15.29
CA SER A 66 -23.38 -19.05 14.32
C SER A 66 -24.24 -20.26 13.92
N GLN A 67 -24.11 -21.39 14.61
CA GLN A 67 -24.84 -22.63 14.27
C GLN A 67 -26.36 -22.48 14.37
N VAL A 68 -26.83 -21.59 15.22
CA VAL A 68 -28.25 -21.37 15.49
C VAL A 68 -28.93 -20.45 14.46
N ASP A 69 -28.14 -19.65 13.73
CA ASP A 69 -28.68 -18.71 12.75
C ASP A 69 -27.68 -18.54 11.61
N LYS A 70 -27.97 -19.12 10.48
CA LYS A 70 -27.19 -19.06 9.24
C LYS A 70 -28.08 -18.73 8.06
N VAL A 71 -27.53 -17.99 7.12
CA VAL A 71 -28.16 -17.72 5.83
C VAL A 71 -27.29 -18.30 4.71
N PRO A 72 -27.87 -18.66 3.55
CA PRO A 72 -27.10 -19.09 2.39
C PRO A 72 -26.12 -17.99 1.94
N PHE A 73 -24.92 -18.37 1.52
CA PHE A 73 -23.98 -17.42 0.96
C PHE A 73 -24.52 -16.72 -0.28
N HIS A 74 -25.09 -17.50 -1.19
CA HIS A 74 -25.81 -16.96 -2.34
C HIS A 74 -27.33 -16.94 -2.06
N PRO A 75 -28.04 -15.82 -2.23
CA PRO A 75 -27.61 -14.57 -2.88
C PRO A 75 -27.06 -13.50 -1.92
N TYR A 76 -27.16 -13.69 -0.61
CA TYR A 76 -26.94 -12.61 0.36
C TYR A 76 -25.50 -12.07 0.34
N PHE A 77 -24.52 -12.89 0.56
CA PHE A 77 -23.12 -12.48 0.61
C PHE A 77 -22.49 -12.35 -0.77
N THR A 78 -23.02 -13.02 -1.77
CA THR A 78 -22.61 -12.82 -3.17
C THR A 78 -22.87 -11.38 -3.61
N PHE A 79 -24.07 -10.86 -3.40
CA PHE A 79 -24.40 -9.47 -3.76
C PHE A 79 -23.72 -8.45 -2.86
N LYS A 80 -23.52 -8.76 -1.57
CA LYS A 80 -22.76 -7.89 -0.66
C LYS A 80 -21.32 -7.72 -1.12
N ASP A 81 -20.66 -8.78 -1.53
CA ASP A 81 -19.31 -8.74 -2.08
C ASP A 81 -19.24 -7.93 -3.37
N ILE A 82 -20.21 -8.14 -4.29
CA ILE A 82 -20.29 -7.36 -5.53
C ILE A 82 -20.42 -5.86 -5.23
N VAL A 83 -21.27 -5.48 -4.29
CA VAL A 83 -21.41 -4.08 -3.87
C VAL A 83 -20.07 -3.54 -3.32
N GLY A 84 -19.37 -4.31 -2.51
CA GLY A 84 -18.05 -3.95 -2.00
C GLY A 84 -17.03 -3.71 -3.12
N PHE A 85 -16.95 -4.58 -4.10
CA PHE A 85 -16.08 -4.40 -5.28
C PHE A 85 -16.45 -3.14 -6.08
N ILE A 86 -17.75 -2.92 -6.33
CA ILE A 86 -18.21 -1.74 -7.07
C ILE A 86 -17.83 -0.45 -6.33
N VAL A 87 -18.04 -0.39 -5.02
CA VAL A 87 -17.70 0.80 -4.21
C VAL A 87 -16.20 1.09 -4.27
N MET A 88 -15.36 0.09 -4.07
CA MET A 88 -13.91 0.27 -4.05
C MET A 88 -13.36 0.64 -5.44
N LEU A 89 -13.80 -0.04 -6.49
CA LEU A 89 -13.39 0.27 -7.86
C LEU A 89 -13.89 1.64 -8.31
N SER A 90 -15.12 2.01 -7.95
CA SER A 90 -15.65 3.34 -8.25
C SER A 90 -14.86 4.44 -7.56
N SER A 91 -14.45 4.24 -6.32
CA SER A 91 -13.62 5.19 -5.58
C SER A 91 -12.25 5.36 -6.25
N LEU A 92 -11.63 4.27 -6.66
CA LEU A 92 -10.36 4.30 -7.39
C LEU A 92 -10.50 5.06 -8.71
N LEU A 93 -11.50 4.73 -9.52
CA LEU A 93 -11.73 5.36 -10.82
C LEU A 93 -12.10 6.83 -10.67
N PHE A 94 -12.90 7.18 -9.67
CA PHE A 94 -13.27 8.56 -9.37
C PHE A 94 -12.03 9.43 -9.11
N LEU A 95 -11.15 8.98 -8.21
CA LEU A 95 -9.92 9.71 -7.91
C LEU A 95 -8.98 9.75 -9.12
N SER A 96 -8.76 8.62 -9.78
CA SER A 96 -7.78 8.52 -10.85
C SER A 96 -8.18 9.30 -12.11
N LEU A 97 -9.48 9.37 -12.42
CA LEU A 97 -9.95 10.01 -13.65
C LEU A 97 -10.34 11.48 -13.46
N LEU A 98 -10.92 11.84 -12.32
CA LEU A 98 -11.40 13.21 -12.09
C LEU A 98 -10.40 14.07 -11.33
N TYR A 99 -9.66 13.49 -10.40
CA TYR A 99 -8.72 14.22 -9.52
C TYR A 99 -7.36 13.53 -9.40
N PRO A 100 -6.66 13.27 -10.53
CA PRO A 100 -5.43 12.44 -10.53
C PRO A 100 -4.28 13.03 -9.69
N TYR A 101 -4.29 14.35 -9.45
CA TYR A 101 -3.24 15.05 -8.72
C TYR A 101 -3.64 15.45 -7.29
N LEU A 102 -4.85 15.10 -6.85
CA LEU A 102 -5.37 15.51 -5.55
C LEU A 102 -4.48 15.06 -4.37
N LEU A 103 -3.92 13.86 -4.47
CA LEU A 103 -3.09 13.25 -3.43
C LEU A 103 -1.58 13.32 -3.76
N GLY A 104 -1.22 14.00 -4.84
CA GLY A 104 0.16 14.17 -5.27
C GLY A 104 0.87 15.36 -4.60
N ASP A 105 2.19 15.41 -4.79
CA ASP A 105 3.01 16.53 -4.35
C ASP A 105 3.35 17.42 -5.55
N PRO A 106 3.23 18.77 -5.41
CA PRO A 106 3.58 19.71 -6.48
C PRO A 106 5.03 19.62 -6.95
N ASP A 107 5.96 19.23 -6.08
CA ASP A 107 7.38 19.10 -6.44
C ASP A 107 7.61 18.01 -7.51
N ASN A 108 6.69 17.06 -7.65
CA ASN A 108 6.80 16.02 -8.67
C ASN A 108 6.66 16.54 -10.11
N PHE A 109 6.20 17.77 -10.30
CA PHE A 109 6.15 18.43 -11.62
C PHE A 109 7.46 19.12 -12.00
N ILE A 110 8.40 19.23 -11.06
CA ILE A 110 9.70 19.87 -11.30
C ILE A 110 10.68 18.81 -11.80
N PRO A 111 11.40 19.04 -12.91
CA PRO A 111 12.44 18.12 -13.38
C PRO A 111 13.50 17.89 -12.29
N ALA A 112 13.87 16.63 -12.08
CA ALA A 112 14.85 16.26 -11.07
C ALA A 112 16.24 16.83 -11.44
N ASN A 113 16.89 17.50 -10.48
CA ASN A 113 18.26 17.98 -10.61
C ASN A 113 19.09 17.46 -9.43
N PRO A 114 20.05 16.53 -9.65
CA PRO A 114 20.83 15.94 -8.57
C PRO A 114 21.75 16.93 -7.86
N LEU A 115 21.99 18.10 -8.45
CA LEU A 115 22.88 19.14 -7.88
C LEU A 115 22.11 20.16 -7.04
N VAL A 116 20.79 20.13 -7.04
CA VAL A 116 19.94 21.10 -6.32
C VAL A 116 19.03 20.37 -5.34
N THR A 117 19.19 20.71 -4.07
CA THR A 117 18.29 20.21 -3.02
C THR A 117 17.01 21.06 -2.99
N PRO A 118 15.82 20.47 -2.98
CA PRO A 118 14.57 21.21 -2.81
C PRO A 118 14.56 22.00 -1.51
N ALA A 119 13.89 23.17 -1.52
CA ALA A 119 13.88 24.07 -0.37
C ALA A 119 13.14 23.48 0.85
N HIS A 120 12.17 22.60 0.60
CA HIS A 120 11.36 21.98 1.65
C HIS A 120 11.26 20.48 1.38
N ILE A 121 12.07 19.69 2.08
CA ILE A 121 12.07 18.22 1.97
C ILE A 121 11.22 17.64 3.07
N GLN A 122 10.18 16.92 2.68
CA GLN A 122 9.36 16.12 3.59
C GLN A 122 8.92 14.83 2.91
N PRO A 123 8.58 13.78 3.67
CA PRO A 123 7.98 12.57 3.12
C PRO A 123 6.60 12.87 2.50
N GLU A 124 6.15 11.96 1.65
CA GLU A 124 4.76 11.94 1.18
C GLU A 124 3.78 11.89 2.36
N TRP A 125 2.58 12.41 2.18
CA TRP A 125 1.58 12.53 3.26
C TRP A 125 1.31 11.20 3.99
N TYR A 126 1.35 10.06 3.29
CA TYR A 126 1.09 8.74 3.88
C TYR A 126 2.23 8.24 4.79
N PHE A 127 3.39 8.91 4.82
CA PHE A 127 4.48 8.64 5.76
C PHE A 127 4.62 9.69 6.87
N LEU A 128 3.84 10.78 6.84
CA LEU A 128 4.01 11.88 7.80
C LEU A 128 3.76 11.45 9.25
N PHE A 129 2.87 10.52 9.49
CA PHE A 129 2.63 9.98 10.84
C PHE A 129 3.88 9.30 11.41
N ALA A 130 4.56 8.47 10.62
CA ALA A 130 5.80 7.81 11.02
C ALA A 130 6.94 8.82 11.18
N TYR A 131 7.02 9.81 10.29
CA TYR A 131 7.99 10.89 10.37
C TYR A 131 7.83 11.71 11.66
N ALA A 132 6.60 12.01 12.07
CA ALA A 132 6.32 12.72 13.32
C ALA A 132 6.68 11.90 14.57
N ILE A 133 6.53 10.59 14.53
CA ILE A 133 6.90 9.71 15.66
C ILE A 133 8.42 9.60 15.79
N LEU A 134 9.15 9.54 14.67
CA LEU A 134 10.60 9.34 14.65
C LEU A 134 11.41 10.64 14.81
N ARG A 135 10.79 11.79 14.70
CA ARG A 135 11.40 13.09 14.88
C ARG A 135 11.21 13.59 16.29
#